data_0f74caa350e85273882c1618a7122d4e
#
_entry.id   0f74caa350e85273882c1618a7122d4e
#
_cell.length_a   1.000
_cell.length_b   1.000
_cell.length_c   1.000
_cell.angle_alpha   90.00
_cell.angle_beta   90.00
_cell.angle_gamma   90.00
#
_symmetry.space_group_name_H-M   'P 1'
#
loop_
_entity.id
_entity.type
_entity.pdbx_description
1 polymer ?
#
loop_
_entity_poly.entity_id
_entity_poly.type
_entity_poly.pdbx_seq_one_letter_code
_entity_poly.pdbx_strand_id
1 'polypeptide(L)'
;GFIGELERFFALISEPKFHPSKELIDKLNYLSTLGHEPPLVAIVGQFSSGKSSFLNALLGSDILPTGVVPVTAKPTFIKYAPNYMLKILHNDGRDEYKNIDELSAFVDQRHALKDVKNLTIYAPNEILKKISFIDTPGLNSRSDADTYETKMILKEAVALIWISLIDNAARKSELDELNAIPNDLRQNAIALLNQKDKLSDEDIARVLTHANTTYSTHFSSVAAI
;
A
#
# COMPACT_ATOMS: atom_id res chain seq x y z
N GLY A 1 22.21 3.71 17.13
CA GLY A 1 20.97 4.23 16.54
C GLY A 1 19.76 3.77 17.34
N PHE A 2 18.58 4.23 17.01
CA PHE A 2 17.32 3.95 17.72
C PHE A 2 17.07 2.46 17.99
N ILE A 3 17.29 1.60 17.00
CA ILE A 3 17.11 0.13 17.14
C ILE A 3 18.01 -0.42 18.24
N GLY A 4 19.29 -0.05 18.27
CA GLY A 4 20.21 -0.52 19.31
C GLY A 4 19.85 -0.05 20.72
N GLU A 5 19.25 1.13 20.85
CA GLU A 5 18.72 1.63 22.13
C GLU A 5 17.45 0.87 22.54
N LEU A 6 16.57 0.59 21.59
CA LEU A 6 15.36 -0.20 21.81
C LEU A 6 15.69 -1.64 22.27
N GLU A 7 16.67 -2.28 21.62
CA GLU A 7 17.15 -3.62 22.00
C GLU A 7 17.73 -3.64 23.41
N ARG A 8 18.53 -2.61 23.76
CA ARG A 8 19.09 -2.48 25.12
C ARG A 8 18.00 -2.27 26.16
N PHE A 9 17.00 -1.45 25.85
CA PHE A 9 15.86 -1.22 26.73
C PHE A 9 15.05 -2.50 26.91
N PHE A 10 14.78 -3.23 25.83
CA PHE A 10 14.08 -4.50 25.86
C PHE A 10 14.82 -5.53 26.74
N ALA A 11 16.14 -5.66 26.56
CA ALA A 11 16.96 -6.54 27.38
C ALA A 11 16.89 -6.17 28.88
N LEU A 12 16.95 -4.87 29.21
CA LEU A 12 16.88 -4.38 30.57
C LEU A 12 15.56 -4.74 31.24
N ILE A 13 14.41 -4.46 30.61
CA ILE A 13 13.10 -4.72 31.21
C ILE A 13 12.73 -6.20 31.28
N SER A 14 13.47 -7.05 30.52
CA SER A 14 13.31 -8.51 30.55
C SER A 14 14.04 -9.15 31.73
N GLU A 15 14.83 -8.41 32.52
CA GLU A 15 15.41 -8.94 33.75
C GLU A 15 14.31 -9.29 34.77
N PRO A 16 14.50 -10.40 35.56
CA PRO A 16 13.47 -10.91 36.46
C PRO A 16 12.93 -9.93 37.51
N LYS A 17 13.69 -8.86 37.82
CA LYS A 17 13.30 -7.83 38.77
C LYS A 17 12.25 -6.85 38.21
N PHE A 18 12.14 -6.76 36.89
CA PHE A 18 11.13 -5.98 36.22
C PHE A 18 10.01 -6.91 35.77
N HIS A 19 8.80 -6.64 36.09
CA HIS A 19 7.65 -7.41 35.65
C HIS A 19 6.86 -6.63 34.57
N PRO A 20 7.40 -6.55 33.32
CA PRO A 20 6.77 -5.74 32.27
C PRO A 20 5.37 -6.27 31.96
N SER A 21 4.43 -5.36 31.74
CA SER A 21 3.10 -5.76 31.30
C SER A 21 3.15 -6.38 29.91
N LYS A 22 2.21 -7.30 29.64
CA LYS A 22 2.08 -7.89 28.29
C LYS A 22 1.95 -6.81 27.21
N GLU A 23 1.17 -5.75 27.49
CA GLU A 23 0.99 -4.63 26.58
C GLU A 23 2.32 -3.94 26.23
N LEU A 24 3.20 -3.73 27.23
CA LEU A 24 4.52 -3.15 26.99
C LEU A 24 5.40 -4.05 26.12
N ILE A 25 5.41 -5.35 26.40
CA ILE A 25 6.14 -6.34 25.60
C ILE A 25 5.64 -6.37 24.16
N ASP A 26 4.33 -6.39 23.95
CA ASP A 26 3.71 -6.39 22.62
C ASP A 26 4.08 -5.11 21.83
N LYS A 27 4.06 -3.95 22.49
CA LYS A 27 4.48 -2.67 21.87
C LYS A 27 5.96 -2.66 21.52
N LEU A 28 6.83 -3.19 22.37
CA LEU A 28 8.27 -3.24 22.09
C LEU A 28 8.59 -4.20 20.95
N ASN A 29 7.94 -5.37 20.91
CA ASN A 29 8.05 -6.29 19.79
C ASN A 29 7.60 -5.61 18.48
N TYR A 30 6.49 -4.91 18.50
CA TYR A 30 6.01 -4.14 17.35
C TYR A 30 7.03 -3.08 16.90
N LEU A 31 7.58 -2.29 17.82
CA LEU A 31 8.60 -1.29 17.51
C LEU A 31 9.90 -1.91 16.96
N SER A 32 10.31 -3.07 17.47
CA SER A 32 11.45 -3.82 16.92
C SER A 32 11.19 -4.25 15.48
N THR A 33 9.98 -4.74 15.19
CA THR A 33 9.60 -5.12 13.82
C THR A 33 9.66 -3.92 12.87
N LEU A 34 9.12 -2.77 13.28
CA LEU A 34 9.18 -1.53 12.49
C LEU A 34 10.62 -1.06 12.22
N GLY A 35 11.54 -1.32 13.14
CA GLY A 35 12.94 -0.93 12.99
C GLY A 35 13.74 -1.80 12.01
N HIS A 36 13.29 -3.01 11.70
CA HIS A 36 13.99 -3.96 10.82
C HIS A 36 13.36 -4.07 9.44
N GLU A 37 12.07 -3.74 9.29
CA GLU A 37 11.40 -3.74 7.99
C GLU A 37 11.33 -2.33 7.40
N PRO A 38 11.43 -2.21 6.06
CA PRO A 38 11.18 -0.93 5.38
C PRO A 38 9.77 -0.42 5.70
N PRO A 39 9.58 0.91 5.86
CA PRO A 39 8.27 1.49 6.09
C PRO A 39 7.30 1.11 4.96
N LEU A 40 6.06 0.83 5.34
CA LEU A 40 5.00 0.45 4.42
C LEU A 40 4.28 1.69 3.91
N VAL A 41 4.19 1.83 2.58
CA VAL A 41 3.46 2.90 1.89
C VAL A 41 2.26 2.29 1.17
N ALA A 42 1.07 2.75 1.49
CA ALA A 42 -0.15 2.31 0.82
C ALA A 42 -0.34 3.03 -0.52
N ILE A 43 -0.68 2.27 -1.56
CA ILE A 43 -1.10 2.79 -2.85
C ILE A 43 -2.61 2.62 -2.96
N VAL A 44 -3.31 3.72 -3.10
CA VAL A 44 -4.78 3.75 -3.19
C VAL A 44 -5.19 4.57 -4.40
N GLY A 45 -6.28 4.22 -5.02
CA GLY A 45 -6.83 4.96 -6.15
C GLY A 45 -8.00 4.21 -6.75
N GLN A 46 -8.83 4.94 -7.49
CA GLN A 46 -9.98 4.35 -8.16
C GLN A 46 -9.55 3.33 -9.21
N PHE A 47 -10.49 2.47 -9.57
CA PHE A 47 -10.33 1.56 -10.69
C PHE A 47 -9.90 2.31 -11.96
N SER A 48 -8.97 1.74 -12.71
CA SER A 48 -8.40 2.35 -13.92
C SER A 48 -7.59 3.64 -13.72
N SER A 49 -7.25 4.01 -12.49
CA SER A 49 -6.42 5.20 -12.21
C SER A 49 -4.95 5.05 -12.63
N GLY A 50 -4.52 3.84 -13.02
CA GLY A 50 -3.16 3.53 -13.40
C GLY A 50 -2.27 3.04 -12.25
N LYS A 51 -2.85 2.59 -11.11
CA LYS A 51 -2.08 2.03 -9.99
C LYS A 51 -1.11 0.93 -10.41
N SER A 52 -1.59 -0.08 -11.15
CA SER A 52 -0.75 -1.19 -11.60
C SER A 52 0.36 -0.73 -12.54
N SER A 53 0.08 0.22 -13.44
CA SER A 53 1.10 0.81 -14.31
C SER A 53 2.15 1.57 -13.52
N PHE A 54 1.74 2.34 -12.52
CA PHE A 54 2.65 3.05 -11.62
C PHE A 54 3.55 2.07 -10.85
N LEU A 55 2.97 1.00 -10.29
CA LEU A 55 3.73 -0.02 -9.57
C LEU A 55 4.68 -0.79 -10.49
N ASN A 56 4.26 -1.14 -11.71
CA ASN A 56 5.13 -1.77 -12.70
C ASN A 56 6.31 -0.87 -13.06
N ALA A 57 6.09 0.44 -13.22
CA ALA A 57 7.16 1.39 -13.45
C ALA A 57 8.15 1.47 -12.27
N LEU A 58 7.67 1.42 -11.04
CA LEU A 58 8.52 1.34 -9.86
C LEU A 58 9.31 0.03 -9.78
N LEU A 59 8.70 -1.08 -10.18
CA LEU A 59 9.35 -2.39 -10.19
C LEU A 59 10.34 -2.56 -11.34
N GLY A 60 10.27 -1.70 -12.35
CA GLY A 60 11.09 -1.78 -13.57
C GLY A 60 10.72 -2.96 -14.47
N SER A 61 9.54 -3.54 -14.30
CA SER A 61 9.06 -4.70 -15.04
C SER A 61 7.54 -4.79 -15.03
N ASP A 62 6.95 -5.35 -16.09
CA ASP A 62 5.52 -5.59 -16.23
C ASP A 62 5.08 -6.86 -15.48
N ILE A 63 5.10 -6.79 -14.16
CA ILE A 63 4.75 -7.90 -13.27
C ILE A 63 3.25 -7.93 -12.98
N LEU A 64 2.68 -6.76 -12.69
CA LEU A 64 1.27 -6.64 -12.38
C LEU A 64 0.46 -6.57 -13.67
N PRO A 65 -0.61 -7.37 -13.82
CA PRO A 65 -1.52 -7.23 -14.94
C PRO A 65 -2.07 -5.81 -14.99
N THR A 66 -2.06 -5.20 -16.16
CA THR A 66 -2.65 -3.89 -16.44
C THR A 66 -3.89 -4.08 -17.29
N GLY A 67 -5.02 -3.48 -16.92
CA GLY A 67 -6.25 -3.62 -17.69
C GLY A 67 -7.54 -3.22 -16.97
N VAL A 68 -8.67 -3.56 -17.60
CA VAL A 68 -10.01 -3.16 -17.16
C VAL A 68 -10.54 -3.97 -15.96
N VAL A 69 -9.89 -5.08 -15.62
CA VAL A 69 -10.29 -5.95 -14.49
C VAL A 69 -9.47 -5.55 -13.25
N PRO A 70 -10.07 -5.45 -12.05
CA PRO A 70 -9.32 -5.23 -10.81
C PRO A 70 -8.24 -6.30 -10.69
N VAL A 71 -6.99 -5.87 -10.66
CA VAL A 71 -5.82 -6.75 -10.75
C VAL A 71 -5.74 -7.70 -9.57
N THR A 72 -6.13 -7.23 -8.39
CA THR A 72 -6.20 -8.06 -7.20
C THR A 72 -7.44 -7.68 -6.40
N ALA A 73 -8.31 -8.66 -6.15
CA ALA A 73 -9.39 -8.52 -5.18
C ALA A 73 -8.87 -8.57 -3.73
N LYS A 74 -7.57 -8.82 -3.55
CA LYS A 74 -6.89 -8.99 -2.26
C LYS A 74 -5.74 -7.99 -2.11
N PRO A 75 -5.46 -7.52 -0.88
CA PRO A 75 -4.30 -6.69 -0.61
C PRO A 75 -3.01 -7.37 -1.07
N THR A 76 -2.17 -6.63 -1.78
CA THR A 76 -0.92 -7.15 -2.35
C THR A 76 0.27 -6.33 -1.86
N PHE A 77 1.10 -6.94 -1.04
CA PHE A 77 2.37 -6.36 -0.60
C PHE A 77 3.42 -6.47 -1.71
N ILE A 78 4.29 -5.47 -1.79
CA ILE A 78 5.42 -5.43 -2.69
C ILE A 78 6.65 -5.17 -1.83
N LYS A 79 7.54 -6.17 -1.74
CA LYS A 79 8.69 -6.19 -0.84
C LYS A 79 9.97 -6.58 -1.58
N TYR A 80 11.10 -6.27 -0.98
CA TYR A 80 12.39 -6.67 -1.50
C TYR A 80 12.67 -8.17 -1.31
N ALA A 81 13.16 -8.81 -2.36
CA ALA A 81 13.94 -10.04 -2.30
C ALA A 81 14.94 -10.06 -3.46
N PRO A 82 16.03 -10.85 -3.38
CA PRO A 82 17.04 -10.92 -4.45
C PRO A 82 16.50 -11.52 -5.76
N ASN A 83 15.38 -12.23 -5.70
CA ASN A 83 14.71 -12.83 -6.87
C ASN A 83 13.22 -12.53 -6.84
N TYR A 84 12.59 -12.50 -8.01
CA TYR A 84 11.14 -12.41 -8.12
C TYR A 84 10.48 -13.67 -7.56
N MET A 85 9.43 -13.47 -6.76
CA MET A 85 8.66 -14.54 -6.15
C MET A 85 7.27 -14.04 -5.76
N LEU A 86 6.26 -14.92 -5.84
CA LEU A 86 4.93 -14.70 -5.32
C LEU A 86 4.73 -15.54 -4.05
N LYS A 87 4.35 -14.88 -2.96
CA LYS A 87 3.89 -15.52 -1.73
C LYS A 87 2.39 -15.30 -1.58
N ILE A 88 1.67 -16.34 -1.24
CA ILE A 88 0.23 -16.34 -1.00
C ILE A 88 0.03 -16.71 0.47
N LEU A 89 -0.58 -15.80 1.24
CA LEU A 89 -1.02 -16.11 2.59
C LEU A 89 -2.49 -16.50 2.56
N HIS A 90 -2.79 -17.72 2.97
CA HIS A 90 -4.15 -18.24 3.07
C HIS A 90 -4.84 -17.83 4.38
N ASN A 91 -6.17 -17.88 4.42
CA ASN A 91 -6.96 -17.55 5.60
C ASN A 91 -6.70 -18.49 6.80
N ASP A 92 -6.27 -19.71 6.54
CA ASP A 92 -5.87 -20.69 7.55
C ASP A 92 -4.45 -20.47 8.12
N GLY A 93 -3.75 -19.43 7.64
CA GLY A 93 -2.38 -19.08 8.05
C GLY A 93 -1.28 -19.80 7.26
N ARG A 94 -1.62 -20.63 6.28
CA ARG A 94 -0.66 -21.34 5.45
C ARG A 94 -0.03 -20.40 4.43
N ASP A 95 1.30 -20.46 4.29
CA ASP A 95 2.07 -19.80 3.24
C ASP A 95 2.25 -20.74 2.04
N GLU A 96 2.01 -20.22 0.84
CA GLU A 96 2.29 -20.87 -0.43
C GLU A 96 3.19 -19.97 -1.29
N TYR A 97 4.19 -20.54 -1.95
CA TYR A 97 5.12 -19.81 -2.80
C TYR A 97 5.00 -20.29 -4.24
N LYS A 98 4.99 -19.34 -5.18
CA LYS A 98 4.89 -19.57 -6.63
C LYS A 98 5.89 -18.72 -7.39
N ASN A 99 6.16 -19.09 -8.65
CA ASN A 99 6.85 -18.22 -9.57
C ASN A 99 6.01 -16.99 -9.86
N ILE A 100 6.67 -15.84 -10.07
CA ILE A 100 5.97 -14.57 -10.36
C ILE A 100 5.13 -14.65 -11.65
N ASP A 101 5.56 -15.42 -12.62
CA ASP A 101 4.85 -15.63 -13.89
C ASP A 101 3.46 -16.28 -13.72
N GLU A 102 3.25 -16.95 -12.58
CA GLU A 102 1.96 -17.57 -12.25
C GLU A 102 0.94 -16.54 -11.71
N LEU A 103 1.37 -15.30 -11.42
CA LEU A 103 0.50 -14.28 -10.80
C LEU A 103 -0.76 -14.02 -11.63
N SER A 104 -0.62 -13.78 -12.95
CA SER A 104 -1.76 -13.49 -13.82
C SER A 104 -2.75 -14.63 -13.85
N ALA A 105 -2.28 -15.86 -14.03
CA ALA A 105 -3.13 -17.05 -14.07
C ALA A 105 -3.82 -17.29 -12.69
N PHE A 106 -3.11 -17.01 -11.60
CA PHE A 106 -3.66 -17.15 -10.24
C PHE A 106 -4.75 -16.11 -9.94
N VAL A 107 -4.55 -14.86 -10.34
CA VAL A 107 -5.50 -13.75 -10.12
C VAL A 107 -6.77 -13.94 -10.96
N ASP A 108 -6.64 -14.49 -12.18
CA ASP A 108 -7.77 -14.80 -13.06
C ASP A 108 -8.69 -15.90 -12.50
N GLN A 109 -8.16 -16.75 -11.63
CA GLN A 109 -8.93 -17.82 -10.97
C GLN A 109 -9.67 -17.28 -9.73
N ARG A 110 -10.80 -16.61 -9.93
CA ARG A 110 -11.59 -16.01 -8.84
C ARG A 110 -11.94 -16.96 -7.70
N HIS A 111 -12.06 -18.25 -7.95
CA HIS A 111 -12.32 -19.27 -6.93
C HIS A 111 -11.11 -19.50 -6.03
N ALA A 112 -9.88 -19.43 -6.57
CA ALA A 112 -8.65 -19.61 -5.80
C ALA A 112 -8.43 -18.47 -4.79
N LEU A 113 -8.97 -17.26 -5.06
CA LEU A 113 -8.81 -16.11 -4.18
C LEU A 113 -9.70 -16.12 -2.94
N LYS A 114 -10.72 -17.00 -2.85
CA LYS A 114 -11.64 -17.04 -1.70
C LYS A 114 -10.95 -17.38 -0.39
N ASP A 115 -9.97 -18.27 -0.45
CA ASP A 115 -9.22 -18.73 0.73
C ASP A 115 -7.92 -17.94 0.95
N VAL A 116 -7.69 -16.91 0.15
CA VAL A 116 -6.50 -16.05 0.23
C VAL A 116 -6.78 -14.85 1.12
N LYS A 117 -5.88 -14.61 2.08
CA LYS A 117 -5.89 -13.42 2.93
C LYS A 117 -5.19 -12.24 2.24
N ASN A 118 -3.96 -12.44 1.79
CA ASN A 118 -3.20 -11.44 1.03
C ASN A 118 -2.14 -12.10 0.16
N LEU A 119 -1.55 -11.29 -0.73
CA LEU A 119 -0.45 -11.66 -1.59
C LEU A 119 0.79 -10.85 -1.23
N THR A 120 1.98 -11.39 -1.47
CA THR A 120 3.23 -10.63 -1.44
C THR A 120 4.02 -10.91 -2.72
N ILE A 121 4.33 -9.85 -3.45
CA ILE A 121 5.24 -9.87 -4.59
C ILE A 121 6.62 -9.45 -4.08
N TYR A 122 7.58 -10.32 -4.26
CA TYR A 122 8.98 -10.01 -4.01
C TYR A 122 9.66 -9.64 -5.33
N ALA A 123 10.48 -8.59 -5.31
CA ALA A 123 11.20 -8.11 -6.48
C ALA A 123 12.62 -7.60 -6.10
N PRO A 124 13.63 -7.81 -6.99
CA PRO A 124 15.00 -7.38 -6.75
C PRO A 124 15.22 -5.90 -7.13
N ASN A 125 14.39 -5.01 -6.60
CA ASN A 125 14.50 -3.58 -6.85
C ASN A 125 15.02 -2.85 -5.60
N GLU A 126 16.07 -2.04 -5.77
CA GLU A 126 16.76 -1.36 -4.68
C GLU A 126 15.86 -0.42 -3.86
N ILE A 127 14.83 0.16 -4.47
CA ILE A 127 13.88 1.01 -3.75
C ILE A 127 13.13 0.23 -2.67
N LEU A 128 12.87 -1.06 -2.90
CA LEU A 128 12.14 -1.92 -1.97
C LEU A 128 12.94 -2.28 -0.71
N LYS A 129 14.27 -2.05 -0.72
CA LYS A 129 15.09 -2.12 0.49
C LYS A 129 14.82 -0.96 1.45
N LYS A 130 14.27 0.15 0.93
CA LYS A 130 14.01 1.38 1.67
C LYS A 130 12.53 1.58 1.98
N ILE A 131 11.65 1.11 1.11
CA ILE A 131 10.20 1.29 1.19
C ILE A 131 9.51 0.01 0.70
N SER A 132 8.58 -0.50 1.48
CA SER A 132 7.64 -1.53 1.02
C SER A 132 6.34 -0.86 0.58
N PHE A 133 5.67 -1.43 -0.42
CA PHE A 133 4.38 -0.94 -0.87
C PHE A 133 3.28 -1.95 -0.58
N ILE A 134 2.06 -1.44 -0.45
CA ILE A 134 0.86 -2.26 -0.48
C ILE A 134 -0.13 -1.68 -1.48
N ASP A 135 -0.49 -2.49 -2.47
CA ASP A 135 -1.60 -2.21 -3.37
C ASP A 135 -2.88 -2.69 -2.69
N THR A 136 -3.80 -1.76 -2.45
CA THR A 136 -5.07 -2.06 -1.80
C THR A 136 -6.18 -2.16 -2.84
N PRO A 137 -7.08 -3.15 -2.75
CA PRO A 137 -8.32 -3.13 -3.52
C PRO A 137 -9.10 -1.87 -3.17
N GLY A 138 -9.88 -1.35 -4.13
CA GLY A 138 -10.64 -0.11 -3.94
C GLY A 138 -11.43 -0.13 -2.63
N LEU A 139 -11.36 0.96 -1.86
CA LEU A 139 -12.00 1.11 -0.55
C LEU A 139 -13.53 0.95 -0.60
N ASN A 140 -14.11 1.07 -1.78
CA ASN A 140 -15.54 0.88 -2.08
C ASN A 140 -15.84 -0.52 -2.67
N SER A 141 -15.00 -1.52 -2.41
CA SER A 141 -15.34 -2.89 -2.78
C SER A 141 -16.67 -3.28 -2.12
N ARG A 142 -17.50 -4.01 -2.86
CA ARG A 142 -18.86 -4.38 -2.40
C ARG A 142 -18.87 -5.41 -1.25
N SER A 143 -17.70 -5.84 -0.79
CA SER A 143 -17.55 -6.82 0.28
C SER A 143 -17.13 -6.12 1.57
N ASP A 144 -17.94 -6.25 2.62
CA ASP A 144 -17.64 -5.70 3.95
C ASP A 144 -16.36 -6.33 4.55
N ALA A 145 -16.09 -7.60 4.24
CA ALA A 145 -14.88 -8.30 4.70
C ALA A 145 -13.61 -7.72 4.07
N ASP A 146 -13.61 -7.48 2.74
CA ASP A 146 -12.47 -6.89 2.03
C ASP A 146 -12.22 -5.45 2.51
N THR A 147 -13.28 -4.72 2.82
CA THR A 147 -13.18 -3.35 3.37
C THR A 147 -12.55 -3.36 4.76
N TYR A 148 -12.91 -4.32 5.62
CA TYR A 148 -12.36 -4.43 6.96
C TYR A 148 -10.86 -4.78 6.92
N GLU A 149 -10.47 -5.78 6.15
CA GLU A 149 -9.07 -6.18 5.98
C GLU A 149 -8.23 -5.02 5.42
N THR A 150 -8.73 -4.34 4.40
CA THR A 150 -8.06 -3.15 3.84
C THR A 150 -7.85 -2.07 4.90
N LYS A 151 -8.86 -1.77 5.71
CA LYS A 151 -8.73 -0.79 6.80
C LYS A 151 -7.72 -1.20 7.87
N MET A 152 -7.66 -2.48 8.22
CA MET A 152 -6.68 -2.97 9.18
C MET A 152 -5.26 -2.84 8.65
N ILE A 153 -5.04 -3.17 7.39
CA ILE A 153 -3.74 -3.06 6.73
C ILE A 153 -3.32 -1.59 6.58
N LEU A 154 -4.24 -0.70 6.25
CA LEU A 154 -3.95 0.74 6.16
C LEU A 154 -3.42 1.33 7.48
N LYS A 155 -3.78 0.74 8.63
CA LYS A 155 -3.22 1.16 9.93
C LYS A 155 -1.73 0.83 10.10
N GLU A 156 -1.22 -0.13 9.35
CA GLU A 156 0.21 -0.49 9.36
C GLU A 156 1.03 0.42 8.43
N ALA A 157 0.39 1.12 7.50
CA ALA A 157 1.06 2.02 6.59
C ALA A 157 1.43 3.34 7.29
N VAL A 158 2.64 3.83 7.00
CA VAL A 158 3.15 5.11 7.54
C VAL A 158 2.85 6.29 6.61
N ALA A 159 2.57 6.01 5.33
CA ALA A 159 2.25 7.01 4.32
C ALA A 159 1.31 6.42 3.27
N LEU A 160 0.71 7.28 2.47
CA LEU A 160 -0.24 6.94 1.43
C LEU A 160 0.07 7.69 0.14
N ILE A 161 -0.01 6.98 -0.98
CA ILE A 161 -0.02 7.55 -2.32
C ILE A 161 -1.41 7.34 -2.90
N TRP A 162 -2.11 8.42 -3.17
CA TRP A 162 -3.38 8.41 -3.90
C TRP A 162 -3.11 8.62 -5.37
N ILE A 163 -3.59 7.70 -6.23
CA ILE A 163 -3.45 7.84 -7.68
C ILE A 163 -4.83 8.07 -8.29
N SER A 164 -4.97 9.17 -9.02
CA SER A 164 -6.15 9.56 -9.76
C SER A 164 -5.79 9.87 -11.21
N LEU A 165 -6.76 9.75 -12.12
CA LEU A 165 -6.61 10.29 -13.46
C LEU A 165 -6.74 11.81 -13.41
N ILE A 166 -5.88 12.51 -14.15
CA ILE A 166 -5.83 13.98 -14.12
C ILE A 166 -7.16 14.64 -14.54
N ASP A 167 -7.92 14.00 -15.43
CA ASP A 167 -9.24 14.43 -15.89
C ASP A 167 -10.38 14.10 -14.91
N ASN A 168 -10.12 13.28 -13.91
CA ASN A 168 -11.07 12.87 -12.86
C ASN A 168 -10.74 13.47 -11.48
N ALA A 169 -9.65 14.19 -11.36
CA ALA A 169 -9.15 14.70 -10.10
C ALA A 169 -10.20 15.54 -9.35
N ALA A 170 -10.28 15.31 -8.04
CA ALA A 170 -11.15 16.04 -7.12
C ALA A 170 -12.65 15.91 -7.37
N ARG A 171 -13.11 14.85 -8.04
CA ARG A 171 -14.53 14.55 -8.16
C ARG A 171 -15.12 14.10 -6.82
N LYS A 172 -16.41 14.30 -6.65
CA LYS A 172 -17.13 13.96 -5.41
C LYS A 172 -16.94 12.49 -4.98
N SER A 173 -16.97 11.56 -5.94
CA SER A 173 -16.77 10.13 -5.67
C SER A 173 -15.40 9.82 -5.08
N GLU A 174 -14.35 10.53 -5.50
CA GLU A 174 -13.01 10.41 -4.92
C GLU A 174 -12.96 10.97 -3.50
N LEU A 175 -13.59 12.11 -3.25
CA LEU A 175 -13.63 12.71 -1.92
C LEU A 175 -14.34 11.81 -0.91
N ASP A 176 -15.38 11.11 -1.33
CA ASP A 176 -16.09 10.14 -0.48
C ASP A 176 -15.18 8.95 -0.12
N GLU A 177 -14.37 8.45 -1.07
CA GLU A 177 -13.37 7.41 -0.80
C GLU A 177 -12.24 7.90 0.12
N LEU A 178 -11.75 9.12 -0.13
CA LEU A 178 -10.71 9.74 0.69
C LEU A 178 -11.15 9.93 2.14
N ASN A 179 -12.41 10.24 2.37
CA ASN A 179 -12.98 10.38 3.71
C ASN A 179 -13.04 9.05 4.48
N ALA A 180 -12.98 7.91 3.79
CA ALA A 180 -12.88 6.60 4.41
C ALA A 180 -11.48 6.24 4.90
N ILE A 181 -10.45 6.99 4.47
CA ILE A 181 -9.05 6.78 4.88
C ILE A 181 -8.83 7.35 6.29
N PRO A 182 -8.11 6.64 7.20
CA PRO A 182 -7.77 7.16 8.52
C PRO A 182 -7.08 8.52 8.48
N ASN A 183 -7.45 9.42 9.40
CA ASN A 183 -6.95 10.81 9.43
C ASN A 183 -5.42 10.90 9.59
N ASP A 184 -4.84 10.07 10.44
CA ASP A 184 -3.40 9.99 10.69
C ASP A 184 -2.63 9.63 9.42
N LEU A 185 -3.16 8.74 8.60
CA LEU A 185 -2.56 8.37 7.32
C LEU A 185 -2.71 9.49 6.28
N ARG A 186 -3.81 10.23 6.29
CA ARG A 186 -4.02 11.37 5.39
C ARG A 186 -3.01 12.50 5.58
N GLN A 187 -2.51 12.71 6.79
CA GLN A 187 -1.49 13.72 7.08
C GLN A 187 -0.14 13.41 6.38
N ASN A 188 0.11 12.15 6.07
CA ASN A 188 1.30 11.67 5.38
C ASN A 188 0.95 11.15 3.98
N ALA A 189 -0.01 11.79 3.32
CA ALA A 189 -0.48 11.36 2.00
C ALA A 189 -0.09 12.36 0.91
N ILE A 190 0.22 11.83 -0.27
CA ILE A 190 0.40 12.60 -1.50
C ILE A 190 -0.58 12.13 -2.57
N ALA A 191 -1.03 13.05 -3.41
CA ALA A 191 -1.84 12.72 -4.57
C ALA A 191 -1.00 12.82 -5.85
N LEU A 192 -1.07 11.77 -6.69
CA LEU A 192 -0.47 11.72 -8.01
C LEU A 192 -1.58 11.71 -9.07
N LEU A 193 -1.60 12.75 -9.90
CA LEU A 193 -2.53 12.88 -11.02
C LEU A 193 -1.86 12.29 -12.27
N ASN A 194 -2.32 11.11 -12.66
CA ASN A 194 -1.77 10.33 -13.75
C ASN A 194 -2.31 10.77 -15.12
N GLN A 195 -1.55 10.49 -16.19
CA GLN A 195 -1.89 10.77 -17.59
C GLN A 195 -1.85 12.29 -17.92
N LYS A 196 -0.89 13.02 -17.38
CA LYS A 196 -0.67 14.43 -17.73
C LYS A 196 -0.42 14.67 -19.21
N ASP A 197 0.09 13.66 -19.92
CA ASP A 197 0.33 13.67 -21.36
C ASP A 197 -0.94 13.90 -22.20
N LYS A 198 -2.11 13.73 -21.60
CA LYS A 198 -3.40 14.01 -22.24
C LYS A 198 -3.79 15.49 -22.26
N LEU A 199 -3.10 16.34 -21.53
CA LEU A 199 -3.46 17.73 -21.34
C LEU A 199 -2.32 18.66 -21.79
N SER A 200 -2.68 19.89 -22.13
CA SER A 200 -1.70 20.97 -22.34
C SER A 200 -1.09 21.41 -21.00
N ASP A 201 0.08 22.03 -21.02
CA ASP A 201 0.74 22.54 -19.81
C ASP A 201 -0.15 23.56 -19.07
N GLU A 202 -0.92 24.37 -19.78
CA GLU A 202 -1.87 25.31 -19.21
C GLU A 202 -3.02 24.60 -18.49
N ASP A 203 -3.56 23.54 -19.09
CA ASP A 203 -4.63 22.74 -18.48
C ASP A 203 -4.11 21.97 -17.27
N ILE A 204 -2.90 21.41 -17.33
CA ILE A 204 -2.24 20.77 -16.19
C ILE A 204 -2.12 21.77 -15.03
N ALA A 205 -1.67 22.99 -15.28
CA ALA A 205 -1.53 24.02 -14.24
C ALA A 205 -2.89 24.36 -13.60
N ARG A 206 -3.96 24.47 -14.41
CA ARG A 206 -5.33 24.69 -13.92
C ARG A 206 -5.83 23.54 -13.05
N VAL A 207 -5.65 22.30 -13.50
CA VAL A 207 -6.07 21.11 -12.74
C VAL A 207 -5.30 21.00 -11.44
N LEU A 208 -3.99 21.20 -11.45
CA LEU A 208 -3.17 21.18 -10.24
C LEU A 208 -3.61 22.25 -9.23
N THR A 209 -3.92 23.47 -9.69
CA THR A 209 -4.42 24.53 -8.82
C THR A 209 -5.76 24.15 -8.16
N HIS A 210 -6.69 23.63 -8.94
CA HIS A 210 -7.98 23.14 -8.43
C HIS A 210 -7.80 21.98 -7.47
N ALA A 211 -7.00 20.97 -7.84
CA ALA A 211 -6.73 19.81 -7.00
C ALA A 211 -6.04 20.18 -5.69
N ASN A 212 -5.04 21.06 -5.71
CA ASN A 212 -4.38 21.54 -4.49
C ASN A 212 -5.36 22.25 -3.54
N THR A 213 -6.32 23.00 -4.07
CA THR A 213 -7.34 23.66 -3.25
C THR A 213 -8.32 22.64 -2.67
N THR A 214 -8.83 21.74 -3.50
CA THR A 214 -9.87 20.76 -3.10
C THR A 214 -9.31 19.68 -2.17
N TYR A 215 -8.07 19.24 -2.41
CA TYR A 215 -7.40 18.21 -1.62
C TYR A 215 -6.60 18.76 -0.43
N SER A 216 -6.60 20.06 -0.18
CA SER A 216 -5.77 20.72 0.85
C SER A 216 -5.90 20.11 2.26
N THR A 217 -7.07 19.55 2.57
CA THR A 217 -7.34 18.88 3.85
C THR A 217 -7.02 17.38 3.86
N HIS A 218 -6.67 16.81 2.70
CA HIS A 218 -6.49 15.38 2.53
C HIS A 218 -5.05 14.97 2.22
N PHE A 219 -4.27 15.83 1.58
CA PHE A 219 -2.92 15.54 1.11
C PHE A 219 -1.93 16.62 1.49
N SER A 220 -0.69 16.19 1.78
CA SER A 220 0.43 17.11 2.01
C SER A 220 0.94 17.75 0.72
N SER A 221 0.77 17.07 -0.42
CA SER A 221 1.11 17.58 -1.74
C SER A 221 0.33 16.90 -2.86
N VAL A 222 0.24 17.57 -4.01
CA VAL A 222 -0.36 17.05 -5.25
C VAL A 222 0.63 17.26 -6.39
N ALA A 223 0.86 16.22 -7.20
CA ALA A 223 1.74 16.29 -8.37
C ALA A 223 1.09 15.60 -9.57
N ALA A 224 1.45 16.02 -10.78
CA ALA A 224 1.04 15.35 -12.03
C ALA A 224 2.20 14.53 -12.60
N ILE A 225 1.89 13.29 -13.03
CA ILE A 225 2.85 12.33 -13.58
C ILE A 225 2.43 11.83 -14.96
#